data_d32f2e6518461c587ff4102caf6e12b1
#
_entry.id   d32f2e6518461c587ff4102caf6e12b1
#
_cell.length_a   1.000
_cell.length_b   1.000
_cell.length_c   1.000
_cell.angle_alpha   90.00
_cell.angle_beta   90.00
_cell.angle_gamma   90.00
#
_symmetry.space_group_name_H-M   'P 1'
#
loop_
_entity.id
_entity.type
_entity.pdbx_description
1 polymer ?
#
loop_
_entity_poly.entity_id
_entity_poly.type
_entity_poly.pdbx_seq_one_letter_code
_entity_poly.pdbx_strand_id
1 'polypeptide(L)'
;MRIKNYFTIILLLCFFLQAKATGLSGDIISFNGDSWVFMAKPINMDSTLYKRLMDFIPDNHCVSTGNWEGYTAFWEIQNDYLCLQRIEVCVYDETSRKDSTLIYHAEALQAPFLPYYYENGSVEARWLNGEFRAGKGDLVRYVHSGFD
;
A
#
# COMPACT_ATOMS: atom_id res chain seq x y z
N MET A 1 15.38 47.44 -20.40
CA MET A 1 14.42 47.47 -19.29
C MET A 1 13.24 46.48 -19.49
N ARG A 2 13.43 45.32 -20.11
CA ARG A 2 12.37 44.30 -20.34
C ARG A 2 12.60 42.96 -19.60
N ILE A 3 13.75 42.76 -18.99
CA ILE A 3 14.09 41.50 -18.31
C ILE A 3 13.36 41.32 -16.97
N LYS A 4 13.05 42.41 -16.25
CA LYS A 4 12.37 42.36 -14.94
C LYS A 4 10.96 41.76 -15.02
N ASN A 5 10.25 41.96 -16.13
CA ASN A 5 8.87 41.49 -16.27
C ASN A 5 8.80 39.96 -16.50
N TYR A 6 9.80 39.38 -17.18
CA TYR A 6 9.84 37.94 -17.38
C TYR A 6 10.15 37.15 -16.09
N PHE A 7 11.00 37.74 -15.24
CA PHE A 7 11.32 37.14 -13.95
C PHE A 7 10.09 37.10 -13.02
N THR A 8 9.29 38.14 -13.04
CA THR A 8 8.04 38.20 -12.27
C THR A 8 6.98 37.21 -12.78
N ILE A 9 6.89 37.03 -14.11
CA ILE A 9 5.96 36.07 -14.73
C ILE A 9 6.39 34.65 -14.42
N ILE A 10 7.68 34.33 -14.50
CA ILE A 10 8.22 32.98 -14.16
C ILE A 10 8.02 32.70 -12.68
N LEU A 11 8.22 33.68 -11.79
CA LEU A 11 7.98 33.53 -10.37
C LEU A 11 6.49 33.29 -10.07
N LEU A 12 5.58 34.01 -10.75
CA LEU A 12 4.13 33.77 -10.63
C LEU A 12 3.72 32.38 -11.15
N LEU A 13 4.30 31.90 -12.28
CA LEU A 13 4.02 30.57 -12.80
C LEU A 13 4.46 29.47 -11.84
N CYS A 14 5.56 29.65 -11.11
CA CYS A 14 6.01 28.69 -10.09
C CYS A 14 5.03 28.56 -8.91
N PHE A 15 4.27 29.61 -8.58
CA PHE A 15 3.25 29.55 -7.53
C PHE A 15 1.98 28.75 -7.92
N PHE A 16 1.74 28.52 -9.22
CA PHE A 16 0.62 27.71 -9.68
C PHE A 16 0.95 26.21 -9.84
N LEU A 17 2.22 25.82 -9.73
CA LEU A 17 2.63 24.43 -9.66
C LEU A 17 2.39 23.91 -8.24
N GLN A 18 1.15 23.56 -7.95
CA GLN A 18 0.84 22.81 -6.74
C GLN A 18 1.45 21.42 -6.89
N ALA A 19 2.62 21.21 -6.31
CA ALA A 19 3.17 19.87 -6.14
C ALA A 19 2.21 19.10 -5.21
N LYS A 20 1.45 18.18 -5.78
CA LYS A 20 0.71 17.21 -4.96
C LYS A 20 1.76 16.27 -4.37
N ALA A 21 2.00 16.39 -3.06
CA ALA A 21 2.80 15.40 -2.35
C ALA A 21 2.05 14.06 -2.39
N THR A 22 2.72 13.01 -2.85
CA THR A 22 2.20 11.65 -2.80
C THR A 22 2.20 11.17 -1.35
N GLY A 23 1.03 10.92 -0.80
CA GLY A 23 0.89 10.24 0.49
C GLY A 23 1.33 8.77 0.39
N LEU A 24 1.75 8.18 1.50
CA LEU A 24 1.97 6.73 1.57
C LEU A 24 0.62 6.02 1.37
N SER A 25 0.58 5.04 0.48
CA SER A 25 -0.58 4.17 0.31
C SER A 25 -0.53 3.10 1.40
N GLY A 26 -1.51 3.14 2.30
CA GLY A 26 -1.74 2.06 3.26
C GLY A 26 -2.32 0.81 2.62
N ASP A 27 -2.46 -0.23 3.41
CA ASP A 27 -3.27 -1.38 3.04
C ASP A 27 -4.76 -1.00 3.08
N ILE A 28 -5.63 -1.89 2.67
CA ILE A 28 -7.08 -1.68 2.70
C ILE A 28 -7.69 -2.63 3.72
N ILE A 29 -8.58 -2.13 4.56
CA ILE A 29 -9.34 -2.96 5.50
C ILE A 29 -10.83 -2.80 5.23
N SER A 30 -11.52 -3.93 5.13
CA SER A 30 -12.98 -3.98 5.03
C SER A 30 -13.60 -4.17 6.42
N PHE A 31 -14.53 -3.30 6.76
CA PHE A 31 -15.25 -3.37 8.02
C PHE A 31 -16.70 -2.92 7.82
N ASN A 32 -17.66 -3.74 8.24
CA ASN A 32 -19.10 -3.50 8.09
C ASN A 32 -19.55 -3.16 6.65
N GLY A 33 -18.90 -3.78 5.64
CA GLY A 33 -19.20 -3.55 4.23
C GLY A 33 -18.56 -2.31 3.62
N ASP A 34 -17.85 -1.53 4.39
CA ASP A 34 -17.07 -0.37 3.95
C ASP A 34 -15.58 -0.69 3.82
N SER A 35 -14.92 -0.02 2.88
CA SER A 35 -13.46 -0.09 2.72
C SER A 35 -12.80 1.16 3.30
N TRP A 36 -11.73 0.94 4.07
CA TRP A 36 -10.97 1.97 4.77
C TRP A 36 -9.50 1.85 4.41
N VAL A 37 -8.77 2.97 4.33
CA VAL A 37 -7.32 2.94 4.25
C VAL A 37 -6.77 2.57 5.63
N PHE A 38 -6.05 1.47 5.70
CA PHE A 38 -5.42 0.99 6.92
C PHE A 38 -4.07 1.70 7.09
N MET A 39 -3.95 2.52 8.12
CA MET A 39 -2.75 3.33 8.37
C MET A 39 -1.64 2.48 8.99
N ALA A 40 -1.44 1.29 8.45
CA ALA A 40 -0.40 0.35 8.81
C ALA A 40 -0.08 -0.55 7.62
N LYS A 41 1.07 -1.20 7.68
CA LYS A 41 1.49 -2.28 6.80
C LYS A 41 1.73 -3.53 7.64
N PRO A 42 0.67 -4.30 7.97
CA PRO A 42 0.76 -5.45 8.88
C PRO A 42 1.87 -6.43 8.56
N ILE A 43 2.09 -6.73 7.28
CA ILE A 43 3.10 -7.68 6.84
C ILE A 43 4.52 -7.18 7.16
N ASN A 44 4.75 -5.87 7.06
CA ASN A 44 6.06 -5.27 7.33
C ASN A 44 6.45 -5.30 8.82
N MET A 45 5.49 -5.55 9.71
CA MET A 45 5.74 -5.64 11.14
C MET A 45 6.39 -6.96 11.56
N ASP A 46 6.38 -7.97 10.69
CA ASP A 46 7.18 -9.20 10.81
C ASP A 46 8.19 -9.26 9.66
N SER A 47 9.47 -9.01 9.97
CA SER A 47 10.53 -8.95 8.96
C SER A 47 10.74 -10.27 8.22
N THR A 48 10.47 -11.41 8.88
CA THR A 48 10.58 -12.73 8.25
C THR A 48 9.43 -12.95 7.26
N LEU A 49 8.23 -12.57 7.66
CA LEU A 49 7.04 -12.64 6.81
C LEU A 49 7.17 -11.70 5.61
N TYR A 50 7.58 -10.45 5.86
CA TYR A 50 7.86 -9.49 4.79
C TYR A 50 8.87 -10.05 3.76
N LYS A 51 9.99 -10.59 4.24
CA LYS A 51 10.99 -11.18 3.35
C LYS A 51 10.42 -12.32 2.51
N ARG A 52 9.65 -13.24 3.13
CA ARG A 52 9.02 -14.35 2.39
C ARG A 52 8.05 -13.88 1.33
N LEU A 53 7.29 -12.82 1.62
CA LEU A 53 6.38 -12.23 0.63
C LEU A 53 7.18 -11.60 -0.53
N MET A 54 8.24 -10.86 -0.23
CA MET A 54 9.08 -10.24 -1.27
C MET A 54 9.80 -11.29 -2.13
N ASP A 55 10.21 -12.42 -1.55
CA ASP A 55 10.78 -13.56 -2.29
C ASP A 55 9.71 -14.31 -3.15
N PHE A 56 8.42 -14.14 -2.84
CA PHE A 56 7.30 -14.78 -3.53
C PHE A 56 6.74 -13.98 -4.70
N ILE A 57 6.66 -12.65 -4.56
CA ILE A 57 6.14 -11.78 -5.62
C ILE A 57 7.17 -11.59 -6.74
N PRO A 58 6.74 -11.26 -7.98
CA PRO A 58 7.66 -11.08 -9.10
C PRO A 58 8.66 -9.94 -8.89
N ASP A 59 9.90 -10.13 -9.36
CA ASP A 59 10.96 -9.11 -9.26
C ASP A 59 10.66 -7.84 -10.06
N ASN A 60 9.82 -7.94 -11.11
CA ASN A 60 9.42 -6.80 -11.94
C ASN A 60 8.19 -6.05 -11.38
N HIS A 61 7.93 -6.17 -10.06
CA HIS A 61 6.86 -5.41 -9.43
C HIS A 61 7.15 -3.90 -9.46
N CYS A 62 6.09 -3.12 -9.66
CA CYS A 62 6.20 -1.66 -9.72
C CYS A 62 6.35 -1.09 -8.31
N VAL A 63 7.28 -0.18 -8.15
CA VAL A 63 7.41 0.61 -6.92
C VAL A 63 7.17 2.09 -7.21
N SER A 64 6.63 2.81 -6.26
CA SER A 64 6.39 4.24 -6.36
C SER A 64 6.69 4.94 -5.05
N THR A 65 6.79 6.26 -5.07
CA THR A 65 7.00 7.06 -3.85
C THR A 65 5.88 6.90 -2.82
N GLY A 66 4.69 6.47 -3.23
CA GLY A 66 3.56 6.16 -2.34
C GLY A 66 3.47 4.69 -1.94
N ASN A 67 4.14 3.79 -2.66
CA ASN A 67 4.12 2.34 -2.40
C ASN A 67 5.47 1.72 -2.73
N TRP A 68 6.38 1.76 -1.77
CA TRP A 68 7.74 1.24 -1.92
C TRP A 68 7.80 -0.27 -2.01
N GLU A 69 6.83 -0.96 -1.41
CA GLU A 69 6.75 -2.41 -1.39
C GLU A 69 6.21 -2.99 -2.69
N GLY A 70 5.56 -2.18 -3.53
CA GLY A 70 4.96 -2.61 -4.80
C GLY A 70 3.72 -3.48 -4.66
N TYR A 71 3.19 -3.67 -3.44
CA TYR A 71 1.96 -4.41 -3.18
C TYR A 71 0.99 -3.62 -2.31
N THR A 72 -0.29 -4.00 -2.38
CA THR A 72 -1.33 -3.56 -1.45
C THR A 72 -2.03 -4.80 -0.91
N ALA A 73 -2.10 -4.94 0.41
CA ALA A 73 -2.83 -6.02 1.06
C ALA A 73 -4.25 -5.56 1.42
N PHE A 74 -5.19 -6.48 1.28
CA PHE A 74 -6.59 -6.28 1.59
C PHE A 74 -6.97 -7.18 2.75
N TRP A 75 -7.50 -6.57 3.79
CA TRP A 75 -7.80 -7.18 5.07
C TRP A 75 -9.28 -7.12 5.40
N GLU A 76 -9.73 -8.01 6.23
CA GLU A 76 -11.07 -8.03 6.80
C GLU A 76 -11.02 -8.52 8.24
N ILE A 77 -11.90 -7.99 9.10
CA ILE A 77 -12.05 -8.51 10.46
C ILE A 77 -13.06 -9.66 10.43
N GLN A 78 -12.59 -10.86 10.77
CA GLN A 78 -13.39 -12.06 10.85
C GLN A 78 -13.13 -12.77 12.20
N ASN A 79 -14.18 -13.03 12.99
CA ASN A 79 -14.06 -13.70 14.28
C ASN A 79 -12.99 -13.07 15.22
N ASP A 80 -12.98 -11.73 15.29
CA ASP A 80 -12.04 -10.92 16.08
C ASP A 80 -10.57 -10.97 15.59
N TYR A 81 -10.30 -11.56 14.44
CA TYR A 81 -8.97 -11.57 13.81
C TYR A 81 -8.93 -10.71 12.54
N LEU A 82 -7.79 -10.08 12.33
CA LEU A 82 -7.48 -9.45 11.06
C LEU A 82 -7.05 -10.53 10.06
N CYS A 83 -7.90 -10.78 9.06
CA CYS A 83 -7.72 -11.83 8.07
C CYS A 83 -7.34 -11.24 6.72
N LEU A 84 -6.27 -11.75 6.11
CA LEU A 84 -5.85 -11.36 4.76
C LEU A 84 -6.81 -11.96 3.74
N GLN A 85 -7.36 -11.12 2.87
CA GLN A 85 -8.26 -11.53 1.78
C GLN A 85 -7.49 -11.75 0.48
N ARG A 86 -6.63 -10.80 0.14
CA ARG A 86 -5.79 -10.85 -1.05
C ARG A 86 -4.63 -9.85 -0.97
N ILE A 87 -3.67 -10.06 -1.83
CA ILE A 87 -2.60 -9.10 -2.14
C ILE A 87 -2.68 -8.74 -3.61
N GLU A 88 -2.64 -7.46 -3.92
CA GLU A 88 -2.54 -6.92 -5.27
C GLU A 88 -1.12 -6.40 -5.49
N VAL A 89 -0.48 -6.86 -6.55
CA VAL A 89 0.88 -6.50 -6.93
C VAL A 89 0.85 -5.86 -8.31
N CYS A 90 1.32 -4.62 -8.41
CA CYS A 90 1.57 -4.00 -9.70
C CYS A 90 2.81 -4.63 -10.32
N VAL A 91 2.73 -5.07 -11.58
CA VAL A 91 3.87 -5.57 -12.34
C VAL A 91 4.02 -4.83 -13.66
N TYR A 92 5.26 -4.54 -14.03
CA TYR A 92 5.57 -3.91 -15.31
C TYR A 92 5.90 -4.97 -16.36
N ASP A 93 5.17 -4.93 -17.48
CA ASP A 93 5.46 -5.76 -18.65
C ASP A 93 6.34 -4.96 -19.64
N GLU A 94 7.60 -5.33 -19.73
CA GLU A 94 8.56 -4.68 -20.64
C GLU A 94 8.18 -4.82 -22.12
N THR A 95 7.48 -5.89 -22.49
CA THR A 95 7.09 -6.16 -23.88
C THR A 95 5.97 -5.23 -24.33
N SER A 96 4.93 -5.12 -23.54
CA SER A 96 3.78 -4.24 -23.82
C SER A 96 4.00 -2.80 -23.35
N ARG A 97 5.01 -2.55 -22.51
CA ARG A 97 5.29 -1.28 -21.82
C ARG A 97 4.09 -0.77 -21.02
N LYS A 98 3.41 -1.69 -20.34
CA LYS A 98 2.21 -1.38 -19.55
C LYS A 98 2.32 -2.03 -18.17
N ASP A 99 1.71 -1.34 -17.22
CA ASP A 99 1.48 -1.91 -15.90
C ASP A 99 0.27 -2.83 -15.93
N SER A 100 0.33 -3.90 -15.17
CA SER A 100 -0.77 -4.80 -14.90
C SER A 100 -0.84 -5.12 -13.41
N THR A 101 -1.96 -5.66 -12.94
CA THR A 101 -2.13 -6.03 -11.55
C THR A 101 -2.27 -7.54 -11.45
N LEU A 102 -1.39 -8.17 -10.68
CA LEU A 102 -1.55 -9.56 -10.26
C LEU A 102 -2.30 -9.58 -8.93
N ILE A 103 -3.25 -10.50 -8.82
CA ILE A 103 -4.06 -10.67 -7.61
C ILE A 103 -3.80 -12.05 -7.04
N TYR A 104 -3.31 -12.09 -5.81
CA TYR A 104 -3.10 -13.32 -5.05
C TYR A 104 -4.14 -13.37 -3.93
N HIS A 105 -5.13 -14.24 -4.05
CA HIS A 105 -6.08 -14.52 -2.97
C HIS A 105 -5.43 -15.32 -1.85
N ALA A 106 -6.00 -15.30 -0.65
CA ALA A 106 -5.41 -15.90 0.54
C ALA A 106 -5.00 -17.37 0.34
N GLU A 107 -5.79 -18.13 -0.41
CA GLU A 107 -5.54 -19.56 -0.70
C GLU A 107 -4.23 -19.79 -1.48
N ALA A 108 -3.80 -18.82 -2.29
CA ALA A 108 -2.54 -18.88 -3.04
C ALA A 108 -1.33 -18.48 -2.19
N LEU A 109 -1.53 -17.96 -0.99
CA LEU A 109 -0.51 -17.34 -0.14
C LEU A 109 0.00 -18.28 0.97
N GLN A 110 -0.26 -19.59 0.88
CA GLN A 110 0.18 -20.55 1.91
C GLN A 110 1.69 -20.49 2.16
N ALA A 111 2.50 -20.52 1.08
CA ALA A 111 3.95 -20.59 1.22
C ALA A 111 4.57 -19.38 1.94
N PRO A 112 4.27 -18.10 1.56
CA PRO A 112 4.84 -16.95 2.25
C PRO A 112 4.29 -16.75 3.66
N PHE A 113 3.06 -17.19 3.96
CA PHE A 113 2.38 -16.91 5.22
C PHE A 113 2.43 -18.03 6.27
N LEU A 114 3.21 -19.07 6.08
CA LEU A 114 3.49 -20.01 7.17
C LEU A 114 4.24 -19.29 8.30
N PRO A 115 3.87 -19.48 9.59
CA PRO A 115 2.89 -20.41 10.18
C PRO A 115 1.47 -19.83 10.36
N TYR A 116 1.16 -18.69 9.77
CA TYR A 116 -0.11 -17.95 9.96
C TYR A 116 -1.20 -18.34 8.95
N TYR A 117 -0.93 -19.37 8.14
CA TYR A 117 -1.89 -19.95 7.23
C TYR A 117 -2.60 -21.14 7.87
N TYR A 118 -3.91 -21.13 7.89
CA TYR A 118 -4.74 -22.12 8.55
C TYR A 118 -5.39 -23.09 7.55
N GLU A 119 -5.85 -24.26 8.03
CA GLU A 119 -6.43 -25.32 7.19
C GLU A 119 -7.70 -24.88 6.45
N ASN A 120 -8.40 -23.88 6.95
CA ASN A 120 -9.57 -23.29 6.30
C ASN A 120 -9.21 -22.35 5.13
N GLY A 121 -7.94 -22.22 4.79
CA GLY A 121 -7.44 -21.34 3.72
C GLY A 121 -7.31 -19.87 4.14
N SER A 122 -7.45 -19.54 5.42
CA SER A 122 -7.29 -18.17 5.92
C SER A 122 -5.88 -17.88 6.36
N VAL A 123 -5.49 -16.60 6.24
CA VAL A 123 -4.29 -16.03 6.84
C VAL A 123 -4.71 -15.06 7.92
N GLU A 124 -4.45 -15.39 9.18
CA GLU A 124 -4.79 -14.56 10.32
C GLU A 124 -3.55 -13.82 10.84
N ALA A 125 -3.63 -12.50 10.97
CA ALA A 125 -2.52 -11.65 11.37
C ALA A 125 -2.22 -11.74 12.88
N ARG A 126 -1.96 -12.95 13.39
CA ARG A 126 -1.68 -13.20 14.83
C ARG A 126 -0.31 -12.72 15.30
N TRP A 127 0.53 -12.24 14.39
CA TRP A 127 1.80 -11.57 14.74
C TRP A 127 1.61 -10.12 15.19
N LEU A 128 0.41 -9.55 14.93
CA LEU A 128 0.12 -8.17 15.31
C LEU A 128 -0.27 -8.08 16.79
N ASN A 129 0.21 -7.02 17.43
CA ASN A 129 -0.20 -6.63 18.76
C ASN A 129 -0.20 -5.10 18.86
N GLY A 130 -1.30 -4.51 19.30
CA GLY A 130 -1.41 -3.07 19.47
C GLY A 130 -2.71 -2.49 18.92
N GLU A 131 -2.76 -1.17 18.91
CA GLU A 131 -3.87 -0.39 18.33
C GLU A 131 -3.48 0.12 16.96
N PHE A 132 -4.40 0.07 16.01
CA PHE A 132 -4.19 0.50 14.64
C PHE A 132 -5.29 1.48 14.23
N ARG A 133 -4.96 2.35 13.27
CA ARG A 133 -5.88 3.34 12.75
C ARG A 133 -6.26 3.03 11.31
N ALA A 134 -7.50 3.30 10.97
CA ALA A 134 -7.98 3.30 9.59
C ALA A 134 -8.76 4.58 9.32
N GLY A 135 -8.64 5.10 8.10
CA GLY A 135 -9.30 6.33 7.67
C GLY A 135 -10.17 6.10 6.44
N LYS A 136 -11.26 6.86 6.33
CA LYS A 136 -12.15 6.88 5.17
C LYS A 136 -12.40 8.33 4.75
N GLY A 137 -12.42 8.57 3.44
CA GLY A 137 -12.67 9.88 2.84
C GLY A 137 -11.42 10.52 2.24
N ASP A 138 -11.56 11.79 1.86
CA ASP A 138 -10.48 12.54 1.22
C ASP A 138 -9.40 12.94 2.23
N LEU A 139 -8.15 12.95 1.77
CA LEU A 139 -7.01 13.41 2.56
C LEU A 139 -7.13 14.93 2.80
N VAL A 140 -7.45 15.32 4.03
CA VAL A 140 -7.61 16.73 4.41
C VAL A 140 -6.25 17.42 4.64
N ARG A 141 -5.28 16.66 5.15
CA ARG A 141 -3.92 17.14 5.43
C ARG A 141 -2.91 16.01 5.29
N TYR A 142 -1.85 16.27 4.54
CA TYR A 142 -0.71 15.38 4.44
C TYR A 142 0.39 15.82 5.41
N VAL A 143 0.89 14.88 6.20
CA VAL A 143 2.07 15.07 7.07
C VAL A 143 3.10 14.02 6.65
N HIS A 144 4.32 14.46 6.31
CA HIS A 144 5.39 13.58 5.81
C HIS A 144 6.12 12.88 6.98
N SER A 145 5.37 12.15 7.81
CA SER A 145 5.89 11.42 8.98
C SER A 145 5.70 9.90 8.90
N GLY A 146 5.17 9.40 7.79
CA GLY A 146 4.80 7.99 7.70
C GLY A 146 3.49 7.67 8.43
N PHE A 147 3.33 6.43 8.80
CA PHE A 147 2.25 5.98 9.68
C PHE A 147 2.76 5.97 11.12
N ASP A 148 2.25 6.87 11.94
CA ASP A 148 2.49 6.92 13.39
C ASP A 148 1.46 6.06 14.13
#